data_40ad5a0e7e5cc28e1c37465153a0f29e
#
_entry.id   40ad5a0e7e5cc28e1c37465153a0f29e
#
_cell.length_a   1.000
_cell.length_b   1.000
_cell.length_c   1.000
_cell.angle_alpha   90.00
_cell.angle_beta   90.00
_cell.angle_gamma   90.00
#
_symmetry.space_group_name_H-M   'P 1'
#
loop_
_entity.id
_entity.type
_entity.pdbx_description
1 polymer ?
#
loop_
_entity_poly.entity_id
_entity_poly.type
_entity_poly.pdbx_seq_one_letter_code
_entity_poly.pdbx_strand_id
1 'polypeptide(L)'
;MASIEILDRTTMIEKLYAGLVVDPKETAIIAIDMHRGHLDMSVATMPTKSEDATRVIGNAKRALDFARSKGVPVIHVILVYRKIPGLGSEGMTQPFWHALHELVSEEDRLTPGRRSTVNGHNLEGSPGTQIIPELFASTDYVINNKKRLDCFYGTDLKALLETLGVKTVCLMGINTNTCVLNTSFTAFNSDFRVVLLSDCVGSMYGDDLHVLGLQNVARCLGWVITNDQLVEKMNASAPAKQAAARAAERIAG
;
A
#
# COMPACT_ATOMS: atom_id res chain seq x y z
N MET A 1 18.07 -1.29 -25.21
CA MET A 1 16.66 -1.07 -24.85
C MET A 1 16.31 0.38 -25.14
N ALA A 2 15.16 0.64 -25.73
CA ALA A 2 14.73 2.03 -25.92
C ALA A 2 14.57 2.71 -24.54
N SER A 3 15.04 3.96 -24.42
CA SER A 3 14.78 4.77 -23.24
C SER A 3 13.30 5.10 -23.17
N ILE A 4 12.68 4.91 -22.01
CA ILE A 4 11.29 5.29 -21.77
C ILE A 4 11.30 6.71 -21.20
N GLU A 5 10.69 7.64 -21.94
CA GLU A 5 10.47 9.00 -21.46
C GLU A 5 9.14 9.07 -20.71
N ILE A 6 9.18 9.56 -19.46
CA ILE A 6 7.97 9.84 -18.67
C ILE A 6 7.51 11.24 -19.01
N LEU A 7 6.38 11.33 -19.71
CA LEU A 7 5.80 12.63 -20.09
C LEU A 7 5.40 13.43 -18.86
N ASP A 8 5.72 14.73 -18.85
CA ASP A 8 5.27 15.66 -17.82
C ASP A 8 3.74 15.81 -17.85
N ARG A 9 3.12 15.59 -16.68
CA ARG A 9 1.68 15.72 -16.44
C ARG A 9 1.38 16.56 -15.18
N THR A 10 2.36 17.32 -14.72
CA THR A 10 2.28 18.10 -13.47
C THR A 10 1.03 18.96 -13.42
N THR A 11 0.76 19.74 -14.47
CA THR A 11 -0.44 20.62 -14.52
C THR A 11 -1.76 19.84 -14.38
N MET A 12 -1.87 18.66 -14.99
CA MET A 12 -3.05 17.82 -14.86
C MET A 12 -3.17 17.27 -13.42
N ILE A 13 -2.08 16.80 -12.86
CA ILE A 13 -2.03 16.24 -11.51
C ILE A 13 -2.39 17.31 -10.46
N GLU A 14 -1.89 18.53 -10.61
CA GLU A 14 -2.22 19.66 -9.74
C GLU A 14 -3.72 20.01 -9.78
N LYS A 15 -4.33 20.03 -10.97
CA LYS A 15 -5.79 20.24 -11.11
C LYS A 15 -6.59 19.13 -10.45
N LEU A 16 -6.18 17.87 -10.60
CA LEU A 16 -6.82 16.73 -9.93
C LEU A 16 -6.67 16.83 -8.42
N TYR A 17 -5.47 17.21 -7.94
CA TYR A 17 -5.23 17.44 -6.51
C TYR A 17 -6.12 18.54 -5.94
N ALA A 18 -6.29 19.64 -6.65
CA ALA A 18 -7.17 20.73 -6.20
C ALA A 18 -8.61 20.24 -5.94
N GLY A 19 -9.13 19.34 -6.77
CA GLY A 19 -10.46 18.75 -6.63
C GLY A 19 -10.56 17.59 -5.63
N LEU A 20 -9.46 17.12 -5.05
CA LEU A 20 -9.46 16.01 -4.10
C LEU A 20 -10.09 16.41 -2.77
N VAL A 21 -11.08 15.63 -2.34
CA VAL A 21 -11.67 15.69 -1.00
C VAL A 21 -11.41 14.37 -0.27
N VAL A 22 -10.83 14.44 0.93
CA VAL A 22 -10.56 13.28 1.79
C VAL A 22 -11.28 13.48 3.12
N ASP A 23 -12.45 12.86 3.26
CA ASP A 23 -13.24 12.92 4.49
C ASP A 23 -12.78 11.82 5.46
N PRO A 24 -12.27 12.16 6.66
CA PRO A 24 -11.86 11.17 7.64
C PRO A 24 -12.94 10.14 7.99
N LYS A 25 -14.22 10.51 7.93
CA LYS A 25 -15.35 9.61 8.26
C LYS A 25 -15.64 8.54 7.23
N GLU A 26 -15.17 8.72 6.00
CA GLU A 26 -15.39 7.80 4.87
C GLU A 26 -14.05 7.29 4.32
N THR A 27 -12.97 7.41 5.09
CA THR A 27 -11.61 7.05 4.68
C THR A 27 -11.07 5.92 5.55
N ALA A 28 -10.29 5.01 4.95
CA ALA A 28 -9.43 4.07 5.65
C ALA A 28 -7.99 4.15 5.11
N ILE A 29 -7.01 3.88 5.95
CA ILE A 29 -5.63 3.65 5.50
C ILE A 29 -5.40 2.15 5.39
N ILE A 30 -4.88 1.71 4.23
CA ILE A 30 -4.48 0.33 3.99
C ILE A 30 -2.96 0.26 3.92
N ALA A 31 -2.36 -0.36 4.94
CA ALA A 31 -0.92 -0.60 5.04
C ALA A 31 -0.61 -1.98 4.46
N ILE A 32 -0.06 -1.98 3.23
CA ILE A 32 0.12 -3.18 2.41
C ILE A 32 1.52 -3.73 2.61
N ASP A 33 1.62 -4.97 3.11
CA ASP A 33 2.87 -5.71 3.27
C ASP A 33 3.95 -4.92 4.03
N MET A 34 3.55 -4.10 5.01
CA MET A 34 4.47 -3.34 5.85
C MET A 34 4.99 -4.19 7.01
N HIS A 35 5.60 -5.31 6.64
CA HIS A 35 6.10 -6.34 7.53
C HIS A 35 7.63 -6.45 7.47
N ARG A 36 8.18 -7.17 8.43
CA ARG A 36 9.63 -7.34 8.58
C ARG A 36 10.29 -8.05 7.38
N GLY A 37 9.54 -8.86 6.63
CA GLY A 37 10.03 -9.58 5.45
C GLY A 37 10.47 -8.69 4.28
N HIS A 38 10.07 -7.41 4.27
CA HIS A 38 10.51 -6.39 3.30
C HIS A 38 11.33 -5.27 3.93
N LEU A 39 11.03 -4.88 5.17
CA LEU A 39 11.48 -3.61 5.74
C LEU A 39 12.49 -3.76 6.88
N ASP A 40 12.65 -4.94 7.47
CA ASP A 40 13.65 -5.19 8.51
C ASP A 40 14.84 -5.98 7.93
N MET A 41 15.94 -5.28 7.74
CA MET A 41 17.15 -5.85 7.11
C MET A 41 17.72 -7.05 7.86
N SER A 42 17.40 -7.23 9.15
CA SER A 42 17.90 -8.36 9.94
C SER A 42 17.20 -9.69 9.63
N VAL A 43 15.98 -9.65 9.10
CA VAL A 43 15.15 -10.85 8.84
C VAL A 43 14.52 -10.86 7.44
N ALA A 44 14.64 -9.78 6.69
CA ALA A 44 13.99 -9.64 5.39
C ALA A 44 14.52 -10.68 4.38
N THR A 45 13.60 -11.40 3.78
CA THR A 45 13.85 -12.38 2.73
C THR A 45 13.74 -11.80 1.33
N MET A 46 12.99 -10.71 1.18
CA MET A 46 12.88 -9.90 -0.05
C MET A 46 12.96 -8.41 0.32
N PRO A 47 14.16 -7.90 0.69
CA PRO A 47 14.33 -6.57 1.25
C PRO A 47 14.21 -5.45 0.21
N THR A 48 13.66 -4.32 0.63
CA THR A 48 13.82 -3.04 -0.07
C THR A 48 15.25 -2.49 0.15
N LYS A 49 15.60 -1.35 -0.43
CA LYS A 49 16.82 -0.61 -0.04
C LYS A 49 16.69 -0.14 1.41
N SER A 50 17.81 -0.15 2.16
CA SER A 50 17.83 0.25 3.58
C SER A 50 17.33 1.67 3.77
N GLU A 51 17.70 2.57 2.86
CA GLU A 51 17.27 3.97 2.85
C GLU A 51 15.76 4.08 2.62
N ASP A 52 15.23 3.28 1.68
CA ASP A 52 13.79 3.22 1.41
C ASP A 52 13.02 2.64 2.59
N ALA A 53 13.54 1.58 3.23
CA ALA A 53 12.91 1.03 4.43
C ALA A 53 12.80 2.08 5.53
N THR A 54 13.89 2.80 5.81
CA THR A 54 13.92 3.88 6.80
C THR A 54 12.93 5.00 6.45
N ARG A 55 12.94 5.47 5.20
CA ARG A 55 12.03 6.51 4.71
C ARG A 55 10.57 6.08 4.81
N VAL A 56 10.25 4.89 4.33
CA VAL A 56 8.87 4.35 4.31
C VAL A 56 8.36 4.16 5.72
N ILE A 57 9.13 3.54 6.62
CA ILE A 57 8.71 3.34 8.02
C ILE A 57 8.46 4.68 8.71
N GLY A 58 9.39 5.63 8.59
CA GLY A 58 9.24 6.94 9.24
C GLY A 58 8.03 7.73 8.75
N ASN A 59 7.79 7.73 7.43
CA ASN A 59 6.65 8.42 6.84
C ASN A 59 5.33 7.71 7.15
N ALA A 60 5.31 6.37 7.03
CA ALA A 60 4.12 5.59 7.37
C ALA A 60 3.73 5.78 8.83
N LYS A 61 4.68 5.79 9.77
CA LYS A 61 4.39 6.06 11.17
C LYS A 61 3.66 7.39 11.35
N ARG A 62 4.15 8.47 10.75
CA ARG A 62 3.50 9.79 10.80
C ARG A 62 2.07 9.76 10.25
N ALA A 63 1.86 9.10 9.10
CA ALA A 63 0.54 8.97 8.48
C ALA A 63 -0.43 8.16 9.35
N LEU A 64 0.02 7.03 9.90
CA LEU A 64 -0.80 6.15 10.73
C LEU A 64 -1.18 6.82 12.06
N ASP A 65 -0.22 7.50 12.72
CA ASP A 65 -0.50 8.22 13.97
C ASP A 65 -1.49 9.37 13.73
N PHE A 66 -1.35 10.11 12.63
CA PHE A 66 -2.31 11.14 12.23
C PHE A 66 -3.70 10.55 11.95
N ALA A 67 -3.79 9.46 11.19
CA ALA A 67 -5.05 8.80 10.87
C ALA A 67 -5.78 8.34 12.13
N ARG A 68 -5.08 7.70 13.06
CA ARG A 68 -5.63 7.28 14.36
C ARG A 68 -6.14 8.46 15.17
N SER A 69 -5.42 9.60 15.16
CA SER A 69 -5.85 10.83 15.85
C SER A 69 -7.16 11.42 15.29
N LYS A 70 -7.50 11.07 14.03
CA LYS A 70 -8.74 11.49 13.35
C LYS A 70 -9.84 10.41 13.41
N GLY A 71 -9.61 9.29 14.07
CA GLY A 71 -10.52 8.15 14.09
C GLY A 71 -10.64 7.43 12.75
N VAL A 72 -9.66 7.60 11.85
CA VAL A 72 -9.60 6.91 10.57
C VAL A 72 -9.13 5.47 10.80
N PRO A 73 -9.88 4.45 10.34
CA PRO A 73 -9.46 3.06 10.45
C PRO A 73 -8.12 2.80 9.76
N VAL A 74 -7.24 2.08 10.45
CA VAL A 74 -5.99 1.55 9.91
C VAL A 74 -6.15 0.04 9.71
N ILE A 75 -5.83 -0.44 8.51
CA ILE A 75 -5.96 -1.84 8.13
C ILE A 75 -4.60 -2.32 7.59
N HIS A 76 -3.95 -3.21 8.33
CA HIS A 76 -2.75 -3.89 7.86
C HIS A 76 -3.15 -5.12 7.05
N VAL A 77 -2.69 -5.22 5.81
CA VAL A 77 -2.92 -6.40 4.96
C VAL A 77 -1.57 -7.04 4.66
N ILE A 78 -1.39 -8.30 5.06
CA ILE A 78 -0.08 -8.96 5.06
C ILE A 78 -0.14 -10.23 4.22
N LEU A 79 0.84 -10.36 3.32
CA LEU A 79 1.10 -11.58 2.58
C LEU A 79 1.69 -12.65 3.52
N VAL A 80 1.00 -13.78 3.64
CA VAL A 80 1.45 -14.92 4.44
C VAL A 80 1.25 -16.20 3.66
N TYR A 81 2.31 -16.95 3.41
CA TYR A 81 2.26 -18.23 2.72
C TYR A 81 2.35 -19.40 3.69
N ARG A 82 1.57 -20.46 3.43
CA ARG A 82 1.70 -21.73 4.12
C ARG A 82 2.95 -22.47 3.64
N LYS A 83 3.54 -23.24 4.54
CA LYS A 83 4.58 -24.19 4.19
C LYS A 83 3.93 -25.42 3.56
N ILE A 84 4.35 -25.77 2.33
CA ILE A 84 3.82 -26.92 1.58
C ILE A 84 4.91 -28.00 1.51
N PRO A 85 4.70 -29.19 2.06
CA PRO A 85 5.67 -30.29 1.96
C PRO A 85 6.00 -30.61 0.50
N GLY A 86 7.29 -30.71 0.19
CA GLY A 86 7.79 -30.99 -1.18
C GLY A 86 7.82 -29.80 -2.14
N LEU A 87 7.11 -28.69 -1.83
CA LEU A 87 7.10 -27.49 -2.67
C LEU A 87 7.81 -26.28 -2.01
N GLY A 88 7.89 -26.27 -0.68
CA GLY A 88 8.45 -25.17 0.10
C GLY A 88 7.38 -24.21 0.60
N SER A 89 6.82 -23.36 -0.26
CA SER A 89 5.79 -22.39 0.12
C SER A 89 4.60 -22.38 -0.82
N GLU A 90 3.45 -21.92 -0.33
CA GLU A 90 2.25 -21.67 -1.14
C GLU A 90 2.50 -20.65 -2.28
N GLY A 91 3.50 -19.77 -2.13
CA GLY A 91 3.94 -18.86 -3.17
C GLY A 91 4.48 -19.58 -4.40
N MET A 92 5.10 -20.73 -4.22
CA MET A 92 5.65 -21.56 -5.29
C MET A 92 4.60 -22.22 -6.19
N THR A 93 3.32 -22.18 -5.84
CA THR A 93 2.22 -22.59 -6.72
C THR A 93 2.02 -21.63 -7.90
N GLN A 94 2.61 -20.43 -7.86
CA GLN A 94 2.62 -19.51 -8.99
C GLN A 94 3.68 -19.94 -10.02
N PRO A 95 3.31 -20.24 -11.28
CA PRO A 95 4.27 -20.74 -12.26
C PRO A 95 5.48 -19.85 -12.46
N PHE A 96 5.29 -18.53 -12.49
CA PHE A 96 6.38 -17.57 -12.64
C PHE A 96 7.33 -17.57 -11.43
N TRP A 97 6.79 -17.59 -10.20
CA TRP A 97 7.60 -17.60 -8.98
C TRP A 97 8.35 -18.92 -8.82
N HIS A 98 7.71 -20.03 -9.20
CA HIS A 98 8.36 -21.35 -9.25
C HIS A 98 9.52 -21.34 -10.26
N ALA A 99 9.29 -20.87 -11.49
CA ALA A 99 10.33 -20.77 -12.51
C ALA A 99 11.49 -19.85 -12.06
N LEU A 100 11.17 -18.73 -11.41
CA LEU A 100 12.17 -17.81 -10.88
C LEU A 100 13.05 -18.49 -9.82
N HIS A 101 12.45 -19.31 -8.95
CA HIS A 101 13.20 -20.06 -7.93
C HIS A 101 14.08 -21.16 -8.50
N GLU A 102 13.57 -21.90 -9.51
CA GLU A 102 14.26 -23.06 -10.09
C GLU A 102 15.32 -22.68 -11.14
N LEU A 103 15.08 -21.61 -11.90
CA LEU A 103 15.88 -21.28 -13.09
C LEU A 103 16.83 -20.11 -12.88
N VAL A 104 16.59 -19.27 -11.88
CA VAL A 104 17.42 -18.08 -11.62
C VAL A 104 18.41 -18.41 -10.51
N SER A 105 19.72 -18.27 -10.81
CA SER A 105 20.78 -18.54 -9.85
C SER A 105 20.80 -17.52 -8.70
N GLU A 106 21.51 -17.83 -7.62
CA GLU A 106 21.71 -16.87 -6.50
C GLU A 106 22.44 -15.59 -6.94
N GLU A 107 23.14 -15.62 -8.07
CA GLU A 107 23.85 -14.48 -8.66
C GLU A 107 22.92 -13.58 -9.47
N ASP A 108 21.86 -14.17 -10.07
CA ASP A 108 20.80 -13.46 -10.77
C ASP A 108 19.78 -12.95 -9.74
N ARG A 109 19.85 -11.70 -9.43
CA ARG A 109 19.05 -11.14 -8.34
C ARG A 109 17.74 -10.56 -8.83
N LEU A 110 16.64 -10.94 -8.17
CA LEU A 110 15.33 -10.33 -8.38
C LEU A 110 15.38 -8.82 -8.11
N THR A 111 16.15 -8.44 -7.09
CA THR A 111 16.38 -7.06 -6.69
C THR A 111 17.81 -6.63 -7.02
N PRO A 112 18.04 -5.56 -7.77
CA PRO A 112 19.38 -5.08 -8.07
C PRO A 112 20.27 -4.93 -6.83
N GLY A 113 21.42 -5.60 -6.84
CA GLY A 113 22.41 -5.50 -5.76
C GLY A 113 22.04 -6.20 -4.44
N ARG A 114 20.97 -7.01 -4.38
CA ARG A 114 20.50 -7.65 -3.14
C ARG A 114 20.17 -9.11 -3.27
N ARG A 115 20.40 -9.82 -2.18
CA ARG A 115 19.98 -11.22 -2.06
C ARG A 115 18.48 -11.27 -1.73
N SER A 116 17.72 -12.07 -2.48
CA SER A 116 16.31 -12.36 -2.27
C SER A 116 16.08 -13.86 -2.17
N THR A 117 15.14 -14.27 -1.31
CA THR A 117 14.76 -15.67 -1.16
C THR A 117 13.25 -15.81 -1.37
N VAL A 118 12.85 -16.15 -2.58
CA VAL A 118 11.44 -16.26 -2.98
C VAL A 118 10.74 -17.36 -2.18
N ASN A 119 11.31 -18.56 -2.13
CA ASN A 119 10.69 -19.71 -1.45
C ASN A 119 10.57 -19.53 0.07
N GLY A 120 11.49 -18.79 0.69
CA GLY A 120 11.46 -18.48 2.13
C GLY A 120 10.62 -17.26 2.50
N HIS A 121 10.06 -16.55 1.49
CA HIS A 121 9.38 -15.28 1.74
C HIS A 121 8.05 -15.49 2.46
N ASN A 122 7.87 -14.77 3.56
CA ASN A 122 6.62 -14.67 4.32
C ASN A 122 5.94 -16.02 4.65
N LEU A 123 6.73 -17.01 5.00
CA LEU A 123 6.19 -18.26 5.55
C LEU A 123 5.48 -18.01 6.89
N GLU A 124 4.33 -18.63 7.05
CA GLU A 124 3.56 -18.57 8.31
C GLU A 124 4.46 -18.91 9.52
N GLY A 125 4.32 -18.13 10.60
CA GLY A 125 5.13 -18.27 11.82
C GLY A 125 6.56 -17.73 11.71
N SER A 126 7.03 -17.29 10.53
CA SER A 126 8.35 -16.68 10.41
C SER A 126 8.37 -15.23 10.91
N PRO A 127 9.52 -14.72 11.37
CA PRO A 127 9.65 -13.31 11.77
C PRO A 127 9.29 -12.33 10.64
N GLY A 128 9.46 -12.74 9.39
CA GLY A 128 9.15 -11.91 8.20
C GLY A 128 7.68 -11.50 8.11
N THR A 129 6.75 -12.31 8.65
CA THR A 129 5.31 -12.02 8.61
C THR A 129 4.84 -11.04 9.68
N GLN A 130 5.70 -10.64 10.60
CA GLN A 130 5.37 -9.66 11.64
C GLN A 130 5.31 -8.25 11.06
N ILE A 131 4.29 -7.49 11.42
CA ILE A 131 4.21 -6.06 11.12
C ILE A 131 5.42 -5.36 11.76
N ILE A 132 5.95 -4.32 11.12
CA ILE A 132 6.96 -3.46 11.74
C ILE A 132 6.39 -2.91 13.06
N PRO A 133 7.03 -3.16 14.21
CA PRO A 133 6.45 -2.84 15.52
C PRO A 133 6.02 -1.38 15.68
N GLU A 134 6.80 -0.46 15.12
CA GLU A 134 6.53 0.99 15.21
C GLU A 134 5.28 1.43 14.41
N LEU A 135 4.78 0.57 13.52
CA LEU A 135 3.61 0.87 12.68
C LEU A 135 2.32 0.29 13.23
N PHE A 136 2.38 -0.64 14.18
CA PHE A 136 1.21 -1.32 14.72
C PHE A 136 0.66 -0.65 15.97
N ALA A 137 -0.66 -0.58 16.07
CA ALA A 137 -1.37 -0.28 17.30
C ALA A 137 -2.50 -1.31 17.53
N SER A 138 -2.84 -1.57 18.79
CA SER A 138 -3.87 -2.57 19.14
C SER A 138 -5.28 -2.23 18.65
N THR A 139 -5.50 -1.00 18.20
CA THR A 139 -6.74 -0.53 17.59
C THR A 139 -6.86 -0.81 16.11
N ASP A 140 -5.77 -1.27 15.48
CA ASP A 140 -5.71 -1.50 14.04
C ASP A 140 -6.35 -2.84 13.67
N TYR A 141 -6.95 -2.89 12.47
CA TYR A 141 -7.38 -4.14 11.88
C TYR A 141 -6.20 -4.85 11.21
N VAL A 142 -6.20 -6.19 11.27
CA VAL A 142 -5.15 -7.00 10.64
C VAL A 142 -5.77 -8.09 9.78
N ILE A 143 -5.43 -8.09 8.50
CA ILE A 143 -5.76 -9.13 7.52
C ILE A 143 -4.45 -9.85 7.18
N ASN A 144 -4.27 -11.07 7.68
CA ASN A 144 -3.04 -11.84 7.57
C ASN A 144 -3.19 -13.10 6.71
N ASN A 145 -4.18 -13.13 5.86
CA ASN A 145 -4.48 -14.27 4.97
C ASN A 145 -4.32 -13.95 3.48
N LYS A 146 -3.76 -12.80 3.13
CA LYS A 146 -3.44 -12.44 1.75
C LYS A 146 -2.46 -13.46 1.14
N LYS A 147 -2.78 -13.98 -0.06
CA LYS A 147 -1.99 -15.01 -0.76
C LYS A 147 -1.50 -14.57 -2.13
N ARG A 148 -1.92 -13.41 -2.60
CA ARG A 148 -1.60 -12.86 -3.93
C ARG A 148 -1.23 -11.38 -3.81
N LEU A 149 -0.87 -10.75 -4.92
CA LEU A 149 -0.45 -9.35 -4.95
C LEU A 149 -1.59 -8.41 -4.53
N ASP A 150 -2.80 -8.69 -4.99
CA ASP A 150 -3.98 -7.91 -4.65
C ASP A 150 -4.45 -8.16 -3.21
N CYS A 151 -4.70 -7.10 -2.47
CA CYS A 151 -5.19 -7.17 -1.09
C CYS A 151 -6.66 -7.57 -0.99
N PHE A 152 -7.44 -7.43 -2.06
CA PHE A 152 -8.86 -7.83 -2.09
C PHE A 152 -9.02 -9.31 -2.44
N TYR A 153 -8.08 -9.88 -3.19
CA TYR A 153 -8.22 -11.23 -3.70
C TYR A 153 -8.13 -12.29 -2.59
N GLY A 154 -9.26 -12.96 -2.33
CA GLY A 154 -9.34 -14.05 -1.36
C GLY A 154 -9.19 -13.60 0.10
N THR A 155 -9.41 -12.31 0.39
CA THR A 155 -9.46 -11.74 1.74
C THR A 155 -10.85 -11.15 2.03
N ASP A 156 -11.08 -10.76 3.26
CA ASP A 156 -12.29 -10.07 3.70
C ASP A 156 -12.17 -8.53 3.65
N LEU A 157 -11.11 -7.99 3.03
CA LEU A 157 -10.86 -6.54 2.99
C LEU A 157 -12.05 -5.75 2.45
N LYS A 158 -12.68 -6.21 1.35
CA LYS A 158 -13.84 -5.51 0.77
C LYS A 158 -15.01 -5.45 1.75
N ALA A 159 -15.35 -6.57 2.36
CA ALA A 159 -16.44 -6.65 3.33
C ALA A 159 -16.18 -5.75 4.57
N LEU A 160 -14.94 -5.70 5.05
CA LEU A 160 -14.53 -4.81 6.14
C LEU A 160 -14.70 -3.35 5.75
N LEU A 161 -14.21 -2.93 4.58
CA LEU A 161 -14.34 -1.55 4.09
C LEU A 161 -15.80 -1.13 3.93
N GLU A 162 -16.64 -2.00 3.36
CA GLU A 162 -18.08 -1.76 3.21
C GLU A 162 -18.79 -1.64 4.57
N THR A 163 -18.45 -2.50 5.53
CA THR A 163 -18.99 -2.45 6.90
C THR A 163 -18.62 -1.15 7.61
N LEU A 164 -17.40 -0.65 7.38
CA LEU A 164 -16.92 0.62 7.94
C LEU A 164 -17.44 1.86 7.18
N GLY A 165 -18.22 1.69 6.11
CA GLY A 165 -18.74 2.78 5.30
C GLY A 165 -17.68 3.54 4.51
N VAL A 166 -16.53 2.92 4.25
CA VAL A 166 -15.40 3.54 3.55
C VAL A 166 -15.73 3.83 2.09
N LYS A 167 -15.36 5.01 1.61
CA LYS A 167 -15.44 5.47 0.21
C LYS A 167 -14.07 5.82 -0.35
N THR A 168 -13.12 6.14 0.51
CA THR A 168 -11.75 6.52 0.14
C THR A 168 -10.77 5.57 0.79
N VAL A 169 -9.88 5.00 0.01
CA VAL A 169 -8.78 4.17 0.49
C VAL A 169 -7.45 4.89 0.28
N CYS A 170 -6.74 5.16 1.37
CA CYS A 170 -5.38 5.69 1.31
C CYS A 170 -4.40 4.51 1.39
N LEU A 171 -3.67 4.27 0.31
CA LEU A 171 -2.78 3.12 0.16
C LEU A 171 -1.34 3.51 0.50
N MET A 172 -0.64 2.63 1.22
CA MET A 172 0.80 2.72 1.49
C MET A 172 1.42 1.31 1.53
N GLY A 173 2.71 1.20 1.43
CA GLY A 173 3.44 -0.06 1.65
C GLY A 173 4.31 -0.54 0.49
N ILE A 174 4.54 -1.84 0.42
CA ILE A 174 5.51 -2.52 -0.44
C ILE A 174 4.79 -3.61 -1.26
N ASN A 175 5.07 -3.74 -2.54
CA ASN A 175 5.89 -2.92 -3.44
C ASN A 175 4.99 -2.01 -4.27
N THR A 176 5.45 -0.80 -4.55
CA THR A 176 4.71 0.21 -5.34
C THR A 176 4.16 -0.35 -6.65
N ASN A 177 5.00 -1.08 -7.39
CA ASN A 177 4.70 -1.62 -8.74
C ASN A 177 3.97 -2.98 -8.73
N THR A 178 3.78 -3.61 -7.59
CA THR A 178 3.12 -4.92 -7.50
C THR A 178 1.93 -4.89 -6.54
N CYS A 179 2.11 -5.18 -5.25
CA CYS A 179 0.98 -5.29 -4.31
C CYS A 179 0.18 -3.99 -4.23
N VAL A 180 0.85 -2.84 -4.13
CA VAL A 180 0.19 -1.54 -4.04
C VAL A 180 -0.53 -1.20 -5.34
N LEU A 181 0.14 -1.33 -6.49
CA LEU A 181 -0.47 -1.05 -7.81
C LEU A 181 -1.64 -2.00 -8.11
N ASN A 182 -1.48 -3.30 -7.84
CA ASN A 182 -2.55 -4.28 -8.08
C ASN A 182 -3.78 -3.99 -7.20
N THR A 183 -3.56 -3.68 -5.92
CA THR A 183 -4.63 -3.26 -5.00
C THR A 183 -5.29 -1.95 -5.46
N SER A 184 -4.52 -1.02 -6.03
CA SER A 184 -5.07 0.23 -6.60
C SER A 184 -6.04 -0.04 -7.76
N PHE A 185 -5.73 -1.00 -8.64
CA PHE A 185 -6.64 -1.40 -9.72
C PHE A 185 -7.94 -1.99 -9.17
N THR A 186 -7.86 -2.90 -8.20
CA THR A 186 -9.06 -3.52 -7.64
C THR A 186 -9.89 -2.53 -6.82
N ALA A 187 -9.26 -1.63 -6.08
CA ALA A 187 -9.95 -0.55 -5.38
C ALA A 187 -10.68 0.38 -6.37
N PHE A 188 -10.01 0.79 -7.46
CA PHE A 188 -10.62 1.57 -8.54
C PHE A 188 -11.82 0.85 -9.18
N ASN A 189 -11.66 -0.43 -9.54
CA ASN A 189 -12.72 -1.26 -10.12
C ASN A 189 -13.88 -1.56 -9.14
N SER A 190 -13.68 -1.28 -7.86
CA SER A 190 -14.70 -1.41 -6.80
C SER A 190 -15.28 -0.06 -6.36
N ASP A 191 -15.11 0.99 -7.18
CA ASP A 191 -15.64 2.34 -6.99
C ASP A 191 -15.12 3.09 -5.75
N PHE A 192 -13.98 2.64 -5.17
CA PHE A 192 -13.31 3.41 -4.13
C PHE A 192 -12.54 4.59 -4.75
N ARG A 193 -12.54 5.72 -4.04
CA ARG A 193 -11.57 6.80 -4.31
C ARG A 193 -10.19 6.34 -3.86
N VAL A 194 -9.28 6.15 -4.82
CA VAL A 194 -7.92 5.68 -4.55
C VAL A 194 -7.00 6.87 -4.29
N VAL A 195 -6.34 6.87 -3.15
CA VAL A 195 -5.29 7.82 -2.78
C VAL A 195 -4.04 7.03 -2.45
N LEU A 196 -2.92 7.33 -3.10
CA LEU A 196 -1.63 6.68 -2.85
C LEU A 196 -0.68 7.66 -2.17
N LEU A 197 -0.12 7.26 -1.02
CA LEU A 197 0.83 8.08 -0.27
C LEU A 197 2.25 7.85 -0.79
N SER A 198 2.74 8.76 -1.64
CA SER A 198 3.99 8.60 -2.39
C SER A 198 5.24 8.48 -1.51
N ASP A 199 5.26 9.13 -0.37
CA ASP A 199 6.34 9.08 0.60
C ASP A 199 6.29 7.87 1.54
N CYS A 200 5.16 7.11 1.51
CA CYS A 200 4.93 5.90 2.30
C CYS A 200 5.00 4.60 1.48
N VAL A 201 5.48 4.66 0.25
CA VAL A 201 5.66 3.46 -0.60
C VAL A 201 7.10 3.31 -1.06
N GLY A 202 7.47 2.09 -1.40
CA GLY A 202 8.79 1.75 -1.94
C GLY A 202 8.73 0.49 -2.79
N SER A 203 9.79 0.19 -3.52
CA SER A 203 9.89 -1.02 -4.33
C SER A 203 11.25 -1.68 -4.18
N MET A 204 11.26 -2.99 -4.00
CA MET A 204 12.46 -3.79 -4.05
C MET A 204 12.95 -4.03 -5.49
N TYR A 205 12.10 -3.80 -6.48
CA TYR A 205 12.40 -4.12 -7.89
C TYR A 205 13.20 -3.06 -8.63
N GLY A 206 13.44 -1.91 -8.02
CA GLY A 206 14.19 -0.80 -8.58
C GLY A 206 13.39 0.50 -8.64
N ASP A 207 14.13 1.61 -8.81
CA ASP A 207 13.54 2.95 -8.79
C ASP A 207 12.70 3.23 -10.05
N ASP A 208 13.06 2.62 -11.18
CA ASP A 208 12.31 2.68 -12.43
C ASP A 208 10.88 2.12 -12.27
N LEU A 209 10.76 0.90 -11.71
CA LEU A 209 9.45 0.30 -11.48
C LEU A 209 8.67 1.00 -10.36
N HIS A 210 9.35 1.55 -9.35
CA HIS A 210 8.73 2.40 -8.36
C HIS A 210 8.07 3.64 -9.01
N VAL A 211 8.82 4.37 -9.82
CA VAL A 211 8.32 5.56 -10.54
C VAL A 211 7.20 5.21 -11.50
N LEU A 212 7.33 4.12 -12.29
CA LEU A 212 6.26 3.66 -13.18
C LEU A 212 4.99 3.29 -12.42
N GLY A 213 5.11 2.66 -11.25
CA GLY A 213 3.97 2.36 -10.37
C GLY A 213 3.24 3.62 -9.91
N LEU A 214 3.97 4.62 -9.43
CA LEU A 214 3.41 5.93 -9.05
C LEU A 214 2.70 6.61 -10.24
N GLN A 215 3.34 6.61 -11.42
CA GLN A 215 2.76 7.21 -12.64
C GLN A 215 1.50 6.50 -13.11
N ASN A 216 1.41 5.17 -13.00
CA ASN A 216 0.18 4.43 -13.31
C ASN A 216 -0.98 4.90 -12.42
N VAL A 217 -0.77 4.99 -11.11
CA VAL A 217 -1.82 5.44 -10.20
C VAL A 217 -2.20 6.89 -10.51
N ALA A 218 -1.23 7.80 -10.60
CA ALA A 218 -1.47 9.24 -10.78
C ALA A 218 -2.22 9.59 -12.07
N ARG A 219 -2.09 8.76 -13.11
CA ARG A 219 -2.61 9.06 -14.45
C ARG A 219 -3.85 8.28 -14.82
N CYS A 220 -4.15 7.18 -14.10
CA CYS A 220 -5.19 6.25 -14.52
C CYS A 220 -6.16 5.83 -13.41
N LEU A 221 -5.74 5.84 -12.12
CA LEU A 221 -6.48 5.17 -11.07
C LEU A 221 -6.90 6.07 -9.91
N GLY A 222 -6.13 7.14 -9.60
CA GLY A 222 -6.40 7.92 -8.41
C GLY A 222 -5.41 9.06 -8.19
N TRP A 223 -5.31 9.49 -6.96
CA TRP A 223 -4.46 10.59 -6.54
C TRP A 223 -3.19 10.08 -5.88
N VAL A 224 -2.05 10.59 -6.30
CA VAL A 224 -0.75 10.36 -5.66
C VAL A 224 -0.36 11.62 -4.91
N ILE A 225 -0.29 11.52 -3.59
CA ILE A 225 -0.06 12.67 -2.70
C ILE A 225 0.96 12.30 -1.61
N THR A 226 1.51 13.31 -0.96
CA THR A 226 2.38 13.14 0.23
C THR A 226 1.57 13.09 1.52
N ASN A 227 2.21 12.70 2.62
CA ASN A 227 1.61 12.80 3.96
C ASN A 227 1.12 14.20 4.29
N ASP A 228 1.93 15.22 4.00
CA ASP A 228 1.58 16.59 4.31
C ASP A 228 0.33 17.05 3.55
N GLN A 229 0.20 16.62 2.28
CA GLN A 229 -1.00 16.84 1.49
C GLN A 229 -2.22 16.05 2.02
N LEU A 230 -2.03 14.83 2.53
CA LEU A 230 -3.11 14.09 3.19
C LEU A 230 -3.62 14.84 4.43
N VAL A 231 -2.71 15.32 5.26
CA VAL A 231 -3.03 16.12 6.46
C VAL A 231 -3.80 17.38 6.09
N GLU A 232 -3.36 18.11 5.06
CA GLU A 232 -4.04 19.29 4.52
C GLU A 232 -5.48 18.95 4.10
N LYS A 233 -5.66 17.93 3.25
CA LYS A 233 -6.97 17.55 2.71
C LYS A 233 -7.93 17.05 3.78
N MET A 234 -7.48 16.25 4.73
CA MET A 234 -8.32 15.78 5.83
C MET A 234 -8.74 16.93 6.78
N ASN A 235 -7.86 17.87 7.04
CA ASN A 235 -8.19 19.02 7.87
C ASN A 235 -9.14 19.99 7.16
N ALA A 236 -9.02 20.18 5.84
CA ALA A 236 -9.90 21.02 5.05
C ALA A 236 -11.32 20.45 4.92
N SER A 237 -11.49 19.13 4.93
CA SER A 237 -12.79 18.46 4.77
C SER A 237 -13.71 18.60 6.00
N ALA A 238 -13.15 18.76 7.17
CA ALA A 238 -13.92 18.89 8.42
C ALA A 238 -14.79 20.17 8.50
N PRO A 239 -14.32 21.38 8.10
CA PRO A 239 -15.13 22.60 8.14
C PRO A 239 -16.21 22.68 7.05
N ALA A 240 -15.91 22.14 5.85
CA ALA A 240 -16.82 22.22 4.70
C ALA A 240 -18.12 21.45 4.92
N LYS A 241 -18.08 20.28 5.54
CA LYS A 241 -19.29 19.51 5.89
C LYS A 241 -20.10 20.17 7.01
N GLN A 242 -19.48 20.80 7.99
CA GLN A 242 -20.20 21.55 9.03
C GLN A 242 -20.93 22.77 8.44
N ALA A 243 -20.32 23.45 7.47
CA ALA A 243 -20.97 24.57 6.75
C ALA A 243 -22.14 24.09 5.88
N ALA A 244 -21.98 22.98 5.15
CA ALA A 244 -23.02 22.38 4.35
C ALA A 244 -24.19 21.82 5.17
N ALA A 245 -23.91 21.16 6.32
CA ALA A 245 -24.95 20.69 7.24
C ALA A 245 -25.75 21.85 7.83
N ARG A 246 -25.09 22.93 8.27
CA ARG A 246 -25.77 24.15 8.77
C ARG A 246 -26.57 24.87 7.69
N ALA A 247 -26.13 24.82 6.42
CA ALA A 247 -26.88 25.37 5.30
C ALA A 247 -28.12 24.53 4.98
N ALA A 248 -28.02 23.20 5.04
CA ALA A 248 -29.16 22.30 4.84
C ALA A 248 -30.21 22.44 5.97
N GLU A 249 -29.79 22.58 7.22
CA GLU A 249 -30.70 22.85 8.36
C GLU A 249 -31.42 24.18 8.25
N ARG A 250 -30.79 25.20 7.67
CA ARG A 250 -31.42 26.53 7.42
C ARG A 250 -32.44 26.52 6.27
N ILE A 251 -32.39 25.56 5.34
CA ILE A 251 -33.34 25.43 4.23
C ILE A 251 -34.53 24.54 4.63
N ALA A 252 -34.35 23.69 5.64
CA ALA A 252 -35.37 22.75 6.12
C ALA A 252 -36.28 23.32 7.25
N GLY A 253 -35.96 24.48 7.80
CA GLY A 253 -36.72 25.21 8.80
C GLY A 253 -37.25 26.53 8.28
#